data_c8eab682ad8ad65bba2a268d0b8e9f4d
#
_entry.id   c8eab682ad8ad65bba2a268d0b8e9f4d
#
_cell.length_a   1.000
_cell.length_b   1.000
_cell.length_c   1.000
_cell.angle_alpha   90.00
_cell.angle_beta   90.00
_cell.angle_gamma   90.00
#
_symmetry.space_group_name_H-M   'P 1'
#
loop_
_entity.id
_entity.type
_entity.pdbx_description
1 polymer ?
#
loop_
_entity_poly.entity_id
_entity_poly.type
_entity_poly.pdbx_seq_one_letter_code
_entity_poly.pdbx_strand_id
1 'polypeptide(L)'
;MAQTTNAGSSEDARLAYDLTDLGTTWVDMSGWSISATFDSWDRATGQVNTLDGDEAIAGFGKLSLTGMTVTAVYSDGDTTDAVEALAGAFVGTGGTQCMLQYCPQGTGASKLCVETETDSKIDSFTFPDFDAGDGTTLAFSFHVKTKGFNYAAHG
;
A
#
# COMPACT_ATOMS: atom_id res chain seq x y z
N MET A 1 -30.19 3.38 -14.68
CA MET A 1 -29.19 3.43 -13.57
C MET A 1 -28.86 4.89 -13.29
N ALA A 2 -29.01 5.35 -12.08
CA ALA A 2 -28.68 6.72 -11.74
C ALA A 2 -27.14 6.88 -11.68
N GLN A 3 -26.64 7.97 -12.23
CA GLN A 3 -25.22 8.30 -12.15
C GLN A 3 -24.89 8.70 -10.71
N THR A 4 -23.77 8.22 -10.16
CA THR A 4 -23.32 8.67 -8.83
C THR A 4 -22.94 10.14 -8.89
N THR A 5 -23.40 10.90 -7.91
CA THR A 5 -23.03 12.30 -7.73
C THR A 5 -21.92 12.50 -6.70
N ASN A 6 -21.51 11.41 -6.04
CA ASN A 6 -20.55 11.43 -4.96
C ASN A 6 -19.24 10.74 -5.39
N ALA A 7 -18.61 11.25 -6.46
CA ALA A 7 -17.29 10.81 -6.84
C ALA A 7 -16.29 11.19 -5.72
N GLY A 8 -15.52 10.21 -5.27
CA GLY A 8 -14.51 10.44 -4.24
C GLY A 8 -13.37 11.33 -4.74
N SER A 9 -12.89 12.22 -3.89
CA SER A 9 -11.69 13.00 -4.10
C SER A 9 -10.57 12.48 -3.19
N SER A 10 -9.34 12.50 -3.67
CA SER A 10 -8.19 12.14 -2.87
C SER A 10 -7.75 13.23 -1.88
N GLU A 11 -8.45 14.36 -1.86
CA GLU A 11 -8.12 15.50 -0.99
C GLU A 11 -8.17 15.14 0.49
N ASP A 12 -9.11 14.27 0.89
CA ASP A 12 -9.27 13.81 2.26
C ASP A 12 -8.63 12.44 2.52
N ALA A 13 -7.84 11.92 1.60
CA ALA A 13 -7.25 10.60 1.74
C ALA A 13 -6.30 10.54 2.93
N ARG A 14 -6.34 9.43 3.65
CA ARG A 14 -5.40 9.13 4.72
C ARG A 14 -4.49 7.97 4.33
N LEU A 15 -3.21 8.14 4.62
CA LEU A 15 -2.21 7.11 4.53
C LEU A 15 -1.42 7.06 5.84
N ALA A 16 -1.27 5.88 6.41
CA ALA A 16 -0.54 5.66 7.66
C ALA A 16 0.25 4.36 7.61
N TYR A 17 1.31 4.27 8.41
CA TYR A 17 2.08 3.05 8.57
C TYR A 17 2.15 2.63 10.05
N ASP A 18 2.37 1.34 10.28
CA ASP A 18 2.58 0.76 11.61
C ASP A 18 3.74 -0.24 11.55
N LEU A 19 4.78 0.01 12.32
CA LEU A 19 5.96 -0.85 12.43
C LEU A 19 5.83 -1.86 13.58
N THR A 20 4.77 -1.79 14.37
CA THR A 20 4.55 -2.70 15.51
C THR A 20 3.84 -3.99 15.11
N ASP A 21 3.33 -4.06 13.88
CA ASP A 21 2.59 -5.21 13.32
C ASP A 21 1.30 -5.59 14.05
N LEU A 22 0.77 -4.67 14.81
CA LEU A 22 -0.48 -4.90 15.55
C LEU A 22 -1.68 -4.18 14.93
N GLY A 23 -1.44 -3.29 13.96
CA GLY A 23 -2.49 -2.47 13.37
C GLY A 23 -3.13 -1.50 14.36
N THR A 24 -2.40 -1.12 15.40
CA THR A 24 -2.90 -0.28 16.50
C THR A 24 -2.15 1.01 16.69
N THR A 25 -0.91 1.10 16.22
CA THR A 25 -0.03 2.26 16.40
C THR A 25 0.26 2.90 15.04
N TRP A 26 -0.75 3.55 14.48
CA TRP A 26 -0.66 4.17 13.16
C TRP A 26 0.04 5.52 13.21
N VAL A 27 1.08 5.68 12.40
CA VAL A 27 1.74 6.97 12.16
C VAL A 27 1.18 7.55 10.88
N ASP A 28 0.50 8.68 10.99
CA ASP A 28 -0.11 9.37 9.85
C ASP A 28 0.97 10.00 8.98
N MET A 29 0.96 9.67 7.70
CA MET A 29 1.87 10.20 6.69
C MET A 29 1.16 10.95 5.56
N SER A 30 -0.11 11.26 5.74
CA SER A 30 -0.93 11.88 4.69
C SER A 30 -0.41 13.24 4.26
N GLY A 31 0.10 14.04 5.21
CA GLY A 31 0.54 15.41 4.96
C GLY A 31 1.80 15.53 4.09
N TRP A 32 2.54 14.44 3.91
CA TRP A 32 3.78 14.40 3.12
C TRP A 32 3.81 13.29 2.07
N SER A 33 2.73 12.54 1.94
CA SER A 33 2.59 11.52 0.89
C SER A 33 2.19 12.15 -0.44
N ILE A 34 2.87 11.73 -1.51
CA ILE A 34 2.57 12.16 -2.88
C ILE A 34 1.61 11.17 -3.54
N SER A 35 1.89 9.88 -3.40
CA SER A 35 1.11 8.82 -4.04
C SER A 35 1.16 7.51 -3.27
N ALA A 36 0.11 6.75 -3.41
CA ALA A 36 0.02 5.37 -2.97
C ALA A 36 -0.57 4.55 -4.11
N THR A 37 0.15 3.53 -4.56
CA THR A 37 -0.22 2.70 -5.69
C THR A 37 -0.28 1.24 -5.27
N PHE A 38 -1.42 0.60 -5.52
CA PHE A 38 -1.59 -0.82 -5.27
C PHE A 38 -1.08 -1.64 -6.44
N ASP A 39 -0.38 -2.74 -6.13
CA ASP A 39 -0.05 -3.75 -7.12
C ASP A 39 -1.31 -4.53 -7.51
N SER A 40 -1.29 -5.10 -8.70
CA SER A 40 -2.27 -6.09 -9.11
C SER A 40 -2.23 -7.29 -8.16
N TRP A 41 -3.40 -7.75 -7.73
CA TRP A 41 -3.53 -8.91 -6.87
C TRP A 41 -4.22 -10.03 -7.62
N ASP A 42 -3.43 -10.98 -8.09
CA ASP A 42 -3.86 -11.96 -9.06
C ASP A 42 -4.00 -13.36 -8.43
N ARG A 43 -4.95 -14.09 -8.95
CA ARG A 43 -5.11 -15.51 -8.68
C ARG A 43 -4.64 -16.30 -9.90
N ALA A 44 -3.83 -17.30 -9.68
CA ALA A 44 -3.46 -18.22 -10.74
C ALA A 44 -4.74 -18.89 -11.30
N THR A 45 -4.86 -18.92 -12.62
CA THR A 45 -5.97 -19.54 -13.32
C THR A 45 -5.44 -20.58 -14.31
N GLY A 46 -6.22 -21.62 -14.52
CA GLY A 46 -5.91 -22.63 -15.51
C GLY A 46 -7.19 -23.14 -16.12
N GLN A 47 -7.08 -23.79 -17.26
CA GLN A 47 -8.22 -24.43 -17.91
C GLN A 47 -7.81 -25.77 -18.48
N VAL A 48 -8.74 -26.70 -18.49
CA VAL A 48 -8.61 -28.00 -19.11
C VAL A 48 -9.76 -28.20 -20.09
N ASN A 49 -9.41 -28.59 -21.31
CA ASN A 49 -10.40 -28.97 -22.31
C ASN A 49 -10.60 -30.48 -22.28
N THR A 50 -11.84 -30.93 -22.26
CA THR A 50 -12.20 -32.34 -22.40
C THR A 50 -12.63 -32.64 -23.82
N LEU A 51 -12.48 -33.89 -24.24
CA LEU A 51 -12.87 -34.31 -25.60
C LEU A 51 -14.39 -34.24 -25.85
N ASP A 52 -15.17 -34.23 -24.80
CA ASP A 52 -16.64 -34.40 -24.86
C ASP A 52 -17.40 -33.17 -24.33
N GLY A 53 -16.71 -32.05 -24.15
CA GLY A 53 -17.34 -30.81 -23.69
C GLY A 53 -17.10 -29.65 -24.61
N ASP A 54 -18.12 -28.81 -24.78
CA ASP A 54 -18.05 -27.59 -25.59
C ASP A 54 -17.34 -26.44 -24.86
N GLU A 55 -17.18 -26.55 -23.54
CA GLU A 55 -16.58 -25.51 -22.71
C GLU A 55 -15.37 -26.03 -21.94
N ALA A 56 -14.36 -25.16 -21.78
CA ALA A 56 -13.22 -25.48 -20.96
C ALA A 56 -13.59 -25.47 -19.47
N ILE A 57 -13.01 -26.40 -18.70
CA ILE A 57 -13.12 -26.40 -17.24
C ILE A 57 -12.12 -25.43 -16.68
N ALA A 58 -12.59 -24.37 -16.00
CA ALA A 58 -11.75 -23.38 -15.34
C ALA A 58 -11.29 -23.88 -13.97
N GLY A 59 -10.00 -23.72 -13.71
CA GLY A 59 -9.41 -23.95 -12.38
C GLY A 59 -8.85 -22.64 -11.79
N PHE A 60 -9.03 -22.46 -10.49
CA PHE A 60 -8.52 -21.31 -9.77
C PHE A 60 -7.47 -21.75 -8.73
N GLY A 61 -6.28 -21.20 -8.85
CA GLY A 61 -5.17 -21.48 -7.95
C GLY A 61 -5.10 -20.54 -6.75
N LYS A 62 -3.93 -20.51 -6.13
CA LYS A 62 -3.65 -19.63 -4.99
C LYS A 62 -3.51 -18.18 -5.42
N LEU A 63 -3.86 -17.27 -4.51
CA LEU A 63 -3.56 -15.86 -4.66
C LEU A 63 -2.04 -15.63 -4.62
N SER A 64 -1.55 -14.73 -5.47
CA SER A 64 -0.17 -14.26 -5.43
C SER A 64 0.03 -13.27 -4.28
N LEU A 65 1.28 -13.08 -3.87
CA LEU A 65 1.61 -11.94 -3.01
C LEU A 65 1.36 -10.66 -3.78
N THR A 66 0.95 -9.64 -3.07
CA THR A 66 0.67 -8.31 -3.61
C THR A 66 1.42 -7.25 -2.81
N GLY A 67 1.13 -6.01 -3.00
CA GLY A 67 1.78 -4.95 -2.26
C GLY A 67 1.27 -3.57 -2.60
N MET A 68 1.94 -2.59 -2.02
CA MET A 68 1.62 -1.18 -2.18
C MET A 68 2.91 -0.38 -2.21
N THR A 69 3.02 0.51 -3.19
CA THR A 69 4.12 1.46 -3.31
C THR A 69 3.67 2.82 -2.80
N VAL A 70 4.46 3.39 -1.92
CA VAL A 70 4.24 4.74 -1.38
C VAL A 70 5.39 5.63 -1.81
N THR A 71 5.06 6.81 -2.33
CA THR A 71 6.01 7.88 -2.62
C THR A 71 5.65 9.09 -1.77
N ALA A 72 6.64 9.65 -1.10
CA ALA A 72 6.46 10.74 -0.16
C ALA A 72 7.52 11.81 -0.32
N VAL A 73 7.20 13.04 0.04
CA VAL A 73 8.15 14.17 0.08
C VAL A 73 9.10 13.98 1.25
N TYR A 74 10.37 14.18 1.00
CA TYR A 74 11.36 14.31 2.06
C TYR A 74 11.48 15.78 2.49
N SER A 75 11.36 16.02 3.77
CA SER A 75 11.58 17.32 4.40
C SER A 75 12.43 17.14 5.63
N ASP A 76 13.55 17.82 5.68
CA ASP A 76 14.43 17.77 6.85
C ASP A 76 13.70 18.32 8.08
N GLY A 77 13.74 17.57 9.16
CA GLY A 77 13.03 17.88 10.39
C GLY A 77 11.61 17.31 10.49
N ASP A 78 10.86 17.27 9.39
CA ASP A 78 9.47 16.76 9.41
C ASP A 78 9.37 15.27 9.11
N THR A 79 10.16 14.77 8.17
CA THR A 79 10.07 13.36 7.73
C THR A 79 11.34 12.56 8.02
N THR A 80 12.36 13.16 8.63
CA THR A 80 13.64 12.49 8.92
C THR A 80 13.42 11.24 9.78
N ASP A 81 12.68 11.34 10.87
CA ASP A 81 12.39 10.21 11.76
C ASP A 81 11.65 9.10 11.06
N ALA A 82 10.71 9.45 10.18
CA ALA A 82 9.96 8.47 9.40
C ALA A 82 10.85 7.74 8.39
N VAL A 83 11.75 8.46 7.70
CA VAL A 83 12.71 7.86 6.77
C VAL A 83 13.66 6.93 7.51
N GLU A 84 14.19 7.33 8.65
CA GLU A 84 15.06 6.48 9.48
C GLU A 84 14.33 5.22 9.95
N ALA A 85 13.09 5.35 10.44
CA ALA A 85 12.30 4.22 10.93
C ALA A 85 11.97 3.24 9.80
N LEU A 86 11.53 3.72 8.65
CA LEU A 86 11.18 2.87 7.50
C LEU A 86 12.42 2.21 6.88
N ALA A 87 13.51 2.94 6.73
CA ALA A 87 14.77 2.38 6.26
C ALA A 87 15.33 1.34 7.24
N GLY A 88 15.24 1.60 8.54
CA GLY A 88 15.61 0.64 9.59
C GLY A 88 14.77 -0.64 9.53
N ALA A 89 13.48 -0.52 9.28
CA ALA A 89 12.60 -1.67 9.08
C ALA A 89 12.99 -2.48 7.83
N PHE A 90 13.41 -1.82 6.78
CA PHE A 90 13.87 -2.49 5.55
C PHE A 90 15.18 -3.25 5.73
N VAL A 91 16.19 -2.64 6.38
CA VAL A 91 17.52 -3.24 6.52
C VAL A 91 17.66 -4.18 7.72
N GLY A 92 16.70 -4.23 8.62
CA GLY A 92 16.69 -5.12 9.77
C GLY A 92 16.78 -6.60 9.37
N THR A 93 17.39 -7.42 10.21
CA THR A 93 17.56 -8.87 9.96
C THR A 93 16.21 -9.53 9.74
N GLY A 94 16.00 -10.06 8.53
CA GLY A 94 14.73 -10.64 8.10
C GLY A 94 13.63 -9.61 7.81
N GLY A 95 13.95 -8.32 7.89
CA GLY A 95 13.01 -7.22 7.76
C GLY A 95 12.09 -7.08 8.98
N THR A 96 11.86 -5.86 9.40
CA THR A 96 10.81 -5.56 10.38
C THR A 96 9.46 -5.48 9.69
N GLN A 97 8.43 -5.91 10.38
CA GLN A 97 7.07 -5.83 9.87
C GLN A 97 6.64 -4.36 9.67
N CYS A 98 5.93 -4.11 8.62
CA CYS A 98 5.39 -2.80 8.31
C CYS A 98 4.00 -2.98 7.69
N MET A 99 3.00 -2.48 8.37
CA MET A 99 1.63 -2.42 7.86
C MET A 99 1.35 -1.04 7.29
N LEU A 100 0.55 -0.99 6.23
CA LEU A 100 0.04 0.25 5.66
C LEU A 100 -1.48 0.30 5.78
N GLN A 101 -2.01 1.47 6.07
CA GLN A 101 -3.44 1.76 6.04
C GLN A 101 -3.70 2.89 5.03
N TYR A 102 -4.62 2.64 4.13
CA TYR A 102 -5.05 3.63 3.15
C TYR A 102 -6.56 3.81 3.20
N CYS A 103 -7.00 5.02 3.43
CA CYS A 103 -8.40 5.39 3.46
C CYS A 103 -8.65 6.45 2.38
N PRO A 104 -9.21 6.08 1.20
CA PRO A 104 -9.31 6.99 0.05
C PRO A 104 -10.08 8.28 0.32
N GLN A 105 -11.03 8.23 1.24
CA GLN A 105 -11.88 9.37 1.58
C GLN A 105 -11.78 9.76 3.06
N GLY A 106 -10.67 9.41 3.72
CA GLY A 106 -10.45 9.68 5.13
C GLY A 106 -11.09 8.65 6.07
N THR A 107 -11.06 8.96 7.36
CA THR A 107 -11.43 8.04 8.45
C THR A 107 -12.83 8.27 9.00
N GLY A 108 -13.71 8.96 8.28
CA GLY A 108 -15.10 9.16 8.70
C GLY A 108 -15.88 7.84 8.79
N ALA A 109 -16.96 7.84 9.55
CA ALA A 109 -17.85 6.69 9.64
C ALA A 109 -18.33 6.24 8.26
N SER A 110 -18.38 4.93 8.04
CA SER A 110 -18.76 4.28 6.77
C SER A 110 -17.82 4.54 5.60
N LYS A 111 -16.65 5.13 5.81
CA LYS A 111 -15.64 5.30 4.77
C LYS A 111 -14.71 4.10 4.73
N LEU A 112 -14.41 3.65 3.51
CA LEU A 112 -13.54 2.49 3.30
C LEU A 112 -12.11 2.76 3.74
N CYS A 113 -11.53 1.84 4.50
CA CYS A 113 -10.10 1.76 4.73
C CYS A 113 -9.58 0.40 4.30
N VAL A 114 -8.43 0.39 3.68
CA VAL A 114 -7.72 -0.82 3.26
C VAL A 114 -6.41 -0.90 4.04
N GLU A 115 -6.17 -2.04 4.66
CA GLU A 115 -4.96 -2.28 5.44
C GLU A 115 -4.25 -3.51 4.89
N THR A 116 -2.91 -3.47 4.88
CA THR A 116 -2.13 -4.69 4.60
C THR A 116 -2.29 -5.66 5.77
N GLU A 117 -2.22 -6.96 5.49
CA GLU A 117 -2.26 -7.98 6.54
C GLU A 117 -1.01 -7.93 7.42
N THR A 118 -1.10 -8.54 8.58
CA THR A 118 0.06 -8.79 9.46
C THR A 118 1.13 -9.59 8.72
N ASP A 119 2.36 -9.54 9.17
CA ASP A 119 3.54 -10.09 8.47
C ASP A 119 3.92 -9.38 7.16
N SER A 120 3.32 -8.24 6.86
CA SER A 120 3.74 -7.41 5.73
C SER A 120 5.11 -6.78 6.00
N LYS A 121 5.94 -6.69 4.96
CA LYS A 121 7.32 -6.19 5.09
C LYS A 121 7.67 -5.27 3.93
N ILE A 122 8.56 -4.32 4.23
CA ILE A 122 9.16 -3.50 3.18
C ILE A 122 10.15 -4.37 2.41
N ASP A 123 9.97 -4.51 1.11
CA ASP A 123 10.84 -5.28 0.24
C ASP A 123 11.71 -4.41 -0.67
N SER A 124 11.40 -3.13 -0.81
CA SER A 124 12.26 -2.17 -1.48
C SER A 124 12.14 -0.79 -0.86
N PHE A 125 13.24 -0.05 -0.87
CA PHE A 125 13.30 1.30 -0.34
C PHE A 125 14.22 2.15 -1.23
N THR A 126 13.73 3.31 -1.67
CA THR A 126 14.49 4.27 -2.46
C THR A 126 14.67 5.54 -1.64
N PHE A 127 15.92 5.83 -1.28
CA PHE A 127 16.27 7.04 -0.54
C PHE A 127 16.02 8.30 -1.40
N PRO A 128 15.88 9.46 -0.74
CA PRO A 128 15.76 10.73 -1.44
C PRO A 128 16.96 10.93 -2.37
N ASP A 129 16.68 11.17 -3.63
CA ASP A 129 17.64 11.42 -4.67
C ASP A 129 17.57 12.88 -5.12
N PHE A 130 18.69 13.42 -5.59
CA PHE A 130 18.81 14.85 -5.79
C PHE A 130 19.63 15.15 -7.03
N ASP A 131 19.09 16.04 -7.84
CA ASP A 131 19.79 16.64 -8.98
C ASP A 131 19.81 18.17 -8.81
N ALA A 132 21.01 18.72 -8.64
CA ALA A 132 21.21 20.13 -8.39
C ALA A 132 20.72 21.04 -9.53
N GLY A 133 20.61 20.52 -10.75
CA GLY A 133 20.16 21.27 -11.93
C GLY A 133 18.64 21.29 -12.12
N ASP A 134 17.93 20.45 -11.43
CA ASP A 134 16.53 20.13 -11.67
C ASP A 134 15.55 20.99 -10.82
N GLY A 135 15.94 21.37 -9.61
CA GLY A 135 15.08 22.15 -8.70
C GLY A 135 13.86 21.36 -8.20
N THR A 136 13.81 20.04 -8.39
CA THR A 136 12.72 19.20 -7.89
C THR A 136 12.79 19.01 -6.38
N THR A 137 11.62 18.79 -5.78
CA THR A 137 11.49 18.43 -4.38
C THR A 137 12.04 17.02 -4.15
N LEU A 138 12.82 16.85 -3.10
CA LEU A 138 13.32 15.54 -2.71
C LEU A 138 12.15 14.63 -2.33
N ALA A 139 12.20 13.39 -2.79
CA ALA A 139 11.20 12.37 -2.50
C ALA A 139 11.86 11.03 -2.21
N PHE A 140 11.21 10.25 -1.37
CA PHE A 140 11.59 8.85 -1.13
C PHE A 140 10.40 7.95 -1.43
N SER A 141 10.68 6.70 -1.70
CA SER A 141 9.64 5.72 -1.95
C SER A 141 9.98 4.38 -1.31
N PHE A 142 8.96 3.61 -1.00
CA PHE A 142 9.12 2.25 -0.50
C PHE A 142 7.95 1.40 -0.95
N HIS A 143 8.17 0.10 -1.01
CA HIS A 143 7.17 -0.90 -1.35
C HIS A 143 6.99 -1.85 -0.19
N VAL A 144 5.74 -2.09 0.20
CA VAL A 144 5.38 -3.07 1.22
C VAL A 144 4.76 -4.28 0.53
N LYS A 145 5.36 -5.45 0.75
CA LYS A 145 4.86 -6.74 0.27
C LYS A 145 3.94 -7.37 1.31
N THR A 146 2.80 -7.86 0.88
CA THR A 146 1.79 -8.44 1.76
C THR A 146 1.18 -9.71 1.18
N LYS A 147 0.63 -10.54 2.04
CA LYS A 147 -0.17 -11.72 1.63
C LYS A 147 -1.57 -11.33 1.17
N GLY A 148 -2.05 -10.17 1.56
CA GLY A 148 -3.38 -9.70 1.22
C GLY A 148 -3.73 -8.40 1.92
N PHE A 149 -4.96 -7.96 1.71
CA PHE A 149 -5.50 -6.75 2.28
C PHE A 149 -6.74 -7.06 3.10
N ASN A 150 -6.84 -6.40 4.25
CA ASN A 150 -8.07 -6.30 5.01
C ASN A 150 -8.76 -4.99 4.65
N TYR A 151 -10.05 -5.02 4.45
CA TYR A 151 -10.81 -3.84 4.12
C TYR A 151 -12.16 -3.86 4.83
N ALA A 152 -12.54 -2.71 5.34
CA ALA A 152 -13.81 -2.50 6.01
C ALA A 152 -14.17 -1.02 6.02
N ALA A 153 -15.42 -0.71 6.30
CA ALA A 153 -15.79 0.65 6.61
C ALA A 153 -15.16 1.05 7.95
N HIS A 154 -14.57 2.22 7.99
CA HIS A 154 -14.07 2.78 9.23
C HIS A 154 -15.25 3.11 10.14
N GLY A 155 -15.19 2.55 11.29
CA GLY A 155 -16.26 2.71 12.29
C GLY A 155 -16.21 4.02 13.06
#